data_73f84e8b2a596adcfdf8ff03426d9c8a
#
_entry.id   73f84e8b2a596adcfdf8ff03426d9c8a
#
_cell.length_a   1.000
_cell.length_b   1.000
_cell.length_c   1.000
_cell.angle_alpha   90.00
_cell.angle_beta   90.00
_cell.angle_gamma   90.00
#
_symmetry.space_group_name_H-M   'P 1'
#
loop_
_entity.id
_entity.type
_entity.pdbx_description
1 polymer ?
#
loop_
_entity_poly.entity_id
_entity_poly.type
_entity_poly.pdbx_seq_one_letter_code
_entity_poly.pdbx_strand_id
1 'polypeptide(L)'
;MIEDNKQLFGNIQRLVEAWCDRRCLRALSNILRGYPLVSPLSDGWGVLLMALQDVRAFARDELTAEEFKVLEDCIRAVDTAVHRTRV
;
A
#
# COMPACT_ATOMS: atom_id res chain seq x y z
N MET A 1 -10.35 10.20 1.35
CA MET A 1 -9.76 9.97 2.69
C MET A 1 -10.11 8.58 3.19
N ILE A 2 -9.15 7.87 3.76
CA ILE A 2 -9.36 6.51 4.25
C ILE A 2 -9.79 6.58 5.72
N GLU A 3 -10.95 6.00 6.04
CA GLU A 3 -11.54 6.10 7.38
C GLU A 3 -11.43 4.80 8.19
N ASP A 4 -11.32 3.65 7.54
CA ASP A 4 -11.23 2.36 8.22
C ASP A 4 -10.38 1.38 7.44
N ASN A 5 -10.10 0.22 8.05
CA ASN A 5 -9.24 -0.79 7.45
C ASN A 5 -9.88 -1.43 6.21
N LYS A 6 -11.18 -1.58 6.20
CA LYS A 6 -11.89 -2.14 5.04
C LYS A 6 -11.69 -1.25 3.83
N GLN A 7 -11.81 0.06 4.00
CA GLN A 7 -11.59 1.02 2.94
C GLN A 7 -10.15 1.04 2.48
N LEU A 8 -9.22 0.98 3.43
CA LEU A 8 -7.78 0.91 3.14
C LEU A 8 -7.45 -0.29 2.26
N PHE A 9 -7.86 -1.50 2.68
CA PHE A 9 -7.55 -2.70 1.93
C PHE A 9 -8.28 -2.74 0.59
N GLY A 10 -9.49 -2.20 0.52
CA GLY A 10 -10.20 -2.06 -0.74
C GLY A 10 -9.45 -1.18 -1.72
N ASN A 11 -8.88 -0.08 -1.25
CA ASN A 11 -8.08 0.81 -2.09
C ASN A 11 -6.80 0.14 -2.57
N ILE A 12 -6.11 -0.57 -1.67
CA ILE A 12 -4.89 -1.30 -2.06
C ILE A 12 -5.23 -2.37 -3.10
N GLN A 13 -6.33 -3.10 -2.91
CA GLN A 13 -6.74 -4.13 -3.85
C GLN A 13 -7.01 -3.56 -5.24
N ARG A 14 -7.67 -2.40 -5.31
CA ARG A 14 -7.92 -1.73 -6.59
C ARG A 14 -6.62 -1.30 -7.28
N LEU A 15 -5.66 -0.81 -6.50
CA LEU A 15 -4.35 -0.47 -7.05
C LEU A 15 -3.66 -1.71 -7.62
N VAL A 16 -3.67 -2.81 -6.87
CA VAL A 16 -3.05 -4.05 -7.33
C VAL A 16 -3.70 -4.53 -8.63
N GLU A 17 -5.04 -4.50 -8.69
CA GLU A 17 -5.76 -4.91 -9.89
C GLU A 17 -5.42 -4.03 -11.10
N ALA A 18 -5.37 -2.71 -10.90
CA ALA A 18 -5.01 -1.78 -11.97
C ALA A 18 -3.59 -2.01 -12.45
N TRP A 19 -2.67 -2.26 -11.52
CA TRP A 19 -1.27 -2.53 -11.87
C TRP A 19 -1.10 -3.87 -12.58
N CYS A 20 -1.91 -4.87 -12.21
CA CYS A 20 -1.92 -6.14 -12.95
C CYS A 20 -2.40 -5.93 -14.39
N ASP A 21 -3.47 -5.17 -14.57
CA ASP A 21 -4.03 -4.90 -15.90
C ASP A 21 -3.03 -4.19 -16.81
N ARG A 22 -2.27 -3.25 -16.26
CA ARG A 22 -1.28 -2.50 -17.04
C ARG A 22 0.12 -3.09 -16.98
N ARG A 23 0.29 -4.20 -16.29
CA ARG A 23 1.58 -4.89 -16.12
C ARG A 23 2.64 -3.98 -15.53
N CYS A 24 2.28 -3.27 -14.47
CA CYS A 24 3.21 -2.43 -13.73
C CYS A 24 4.07 -3.30 -12.82
N LEU A 25 5.09 -3.93 -13.38
CA LEU A 25 5.83 -4.99 -12.71
C LEU A 25 6.61 -4.52 -11.49
N ARG A 26 7.19 -3.32 -11.54
CA ARG A 26 7.91 -2.78 -10.38
C ARG A 26 6.96 -2.44 -9.24
N ALA A 27 5.82 -1.83 -9.55
CA ALA A 27 4.82 -1.55 -8.54
C ALA A 27 4.34 -2.85 -7.88
N LEU A 28 4.02 -3.86 -8.70
CA LEU A 28 3.56 -5.15 -8.19
C LEU A 28 4.61 -5.85 -7.36
N SER A 29 5.87 -5.90 -7.82
CA SER A 29 6.91 -6.61 -7.09
C SER A 29 7.16 -5.98 -5.72
N ASN A 30 6.97 -4.67 -5.59
CA ASN A 30 7.14 -4.00 -4.31
C ASN A 30 5.93 -4.16 -3.40
N ILE A 31 4.70 -3.96 -3.93
CA ILE A 31 3.50 -4.05 -3.09
C ILE A 31 3.25 -5.46 -2.57
N LEU A 32 3.54 -6.47 -3.37
CA LEU A 32 3.26 -7.86 -2.99
C LEU A 32 4.18 -8.38 -1.89
N ARG A 33 5.21 -7.64 -1.53
CA ARG A 33 6.04 -7.99 -0.36
C ARG A 33 5.30 -7.79 0.96
N GLY A 34 4.32 -6.90 1.00
CA GLY A 34 3.58 -6.60 2.23
C GLY A 34 2.08 -6.75 2.11
N TYR A 35 1.57 -7.10 0.94
CA TYR A 35 0.14 -7.23 0.74
C TYR A 35 -0.16 -8.56 0.02
N PRO A 36 -1.15 -9.33 0.44
CA PRO A 36 -2.00 -9.09 1.62
C PRO A 36 -1.23 -9.25 2.93
N LEU A 37 -1.81 -8.71 4.02
CA LEU A 37 -1.19 -8.83 5.33
C LEU A 37 -1.06 -10.30 5.71
N VAL A 38 0.16 -10.70 6.04
CA VAL A 38 0.45 -12.07 6.47
C VAL A 38 0.01 -12.28 7.91
N SER A 39 0.02 -11.21 8.71
CA SER A 39 -0.33 -11.25 10.11
C SER A 39 -1.02 -9.96 10.51
N PRO A 40 -2.07 -10.01 11.36
CA PRO A 40 -2.71 -8.81 11.90
C PRO A 40 -1.88 -8.13 12.98
N LEU A 41 -0.73 -8.68 13.33
CA LEU A 41 0.15 -8.10 14.34
C LEU A 41 0.94 -6.91 13.77
N SER A 42 1.60 -6.16 14.66
CA SER A 42 2.32 -4.94 14.29
C SER A 42 3.35 -5.16 13.19
N ASP A 43 3.96 -6.34 13.13
CA ASP A 43 4.95 -6.66 12.10
C ASP A 43 4.35 -6.62 10.70
N GLY A 44 3.12 -7.12 10.53
CA GLY A 44 2.45 -7.09 9.25
C GLY A 44 2.19 -5.67 8.76
N TRP A 45 1.79 -4.79 9.66
CA TRP A 45 1.57 -3.38 9.34
C TRP A 45 2.87 -2.68 8.91
N GLY A 46 3.97 -2.97 9.61
CA GLY A 46 5.27 -2.39 9.26
C GLY A 46 5.76 -2.85 7.89
N VAL A 47 5.60 -4.13 7.59
CA VAL A 47 5.99 -4.68 6.29
C VAL A 47 5.12 -4.07 5.18
N LEU A 48 3.83 -3.91 5.41
CA LEU A 48 2.94 -3.26 4.44
C LEU A 48 3.35 -1.80 4.21
N LEU A 49 3.67 -1.08 5.27
CA LEU A 49 4.12 0.31 5.15
C LEU A 49 5.37 0.40 4.29
N MET A 50 6.36 -0.46 4.53
CA MET A 50 7.57 -0.50 3.73
C MET A 50 7.27 -0.79 2.26
N ALA A 51 6.38 -1.75 2.00
CA ALA A 51 6.01 -2.11 0.63
C ALA A 51 5.38 -0.91 -0.10
N LEU A 52 4.47 -0.21 0.56
CA LEU A 52 3.83 0.98 -0.03
C LEU A 52 4.85 2.09 -0.29
N GLN A 53 5.75 2.32 0.64
CA GLN A 53 6.79 3.32 0.49
C GLN A 53 7.76 2.97 -0.65
N ASP A 54 8.08 1.69 -0.80
CA ASP A 54 8.94 1.23 -1.89
C ASP A 54 8.29 1.43 -3.26
N VAL A 55 6.97 1.20 -3.36
CA VAL A 55 6.25 1.52 -4.60
C VAL A 55 6.41 3.01 -4.93
N ARG A 56 6.21 3.87 -3.92
CA ARG A 56 6.36 5.31 -4.12
C ARG A 56 7.77 5.70 -4.56
N ALA A 57 8.77 5.05 -3.98
CA ALA A 57 10.17 5.40 -4.25
C ALA A 57 10.68 4.83 -5.57
N PHE A 58 10.29 3.60 -5.93
CA PHE A 58 10.94 2.87 -7.00
C PHE A 58 10.05 2.62 -8.22
N ALA A 59 8.75 2.83 -8.11
CA ALA A 59 7.83 2.55 -9.22
C ALA A 59 6.93 3.74 -9.55
N ARG A 60 7.32 4.94 -9.13
CA ARG A 60 6.50 6.14 -9.30
C ARG A 60 6.15 6.40 -10.77
N ASP A 61 7.07 6.11 -11.68
CA ASP A 61 6.87 6.33 -13.11
C ASP A 61 5.85 5.38 -13.73
N GLU A 62 5.51 4.28 -13.04
CA GLU A 62 4.47 3.35 -13.51
C GLU A 62 3.06 3.76 -13.08
N LEU A 63 2.94 4.73 -12.17
CA LEU A 63 1.66 5.12 -11.58
C LEU A 63 1.02 6.30 -12.32
N THR A 64 -0.32 6.31 -12.38
CA THR A 64 -1.03 7.51 -12.78
C THR A 64 -1.05 8.51 -11.63
N ALA A 65 -1.38 9.78 -11.91
CA ALA A 65 -1.48 10.79 -10.87
C ALA A 65 -2.54 10.43 -9.82
N GLU A 66 -3.66 9.85 -10.24
CA GLU A 66 -4.70 9.39 -9.32
C GLU A 66 -4.21 8.26 -8.44
N GLU A 67 -3.53 7.29 -9.03
CA GLU A 67 -2.98 6.16 -8.30
C GLU A 67 -1.97 6.62 -7.25
N PHE A 68 -1.15 7.60 -7.62
CA PHE A 68 -0.18 8.16 -6.69
C PHE A 68 -0.87 8.79 -5.47
N LYS A 69 -1.97 9.51 -5.69
CA LYS A 69 -2.75 10.09 -4.59
C LYS A 69 -3.34 9.02 -3.69
N VAL A 70 -3.92 7.97 -4.28
CA VAL A 70 -4.48 6.87 -3.51
C VAL A 70 -3.38 6.17 -2.71
N LEU A 71 -2.22 5.96 -3.33
CA LEU A 71 -1.08 5.36 -2.66
C LEU A 71 -0.64 6.20 -1.45
N GLU A 72 -0.57 7.51 -1.59
CA GLU A 72 -0.18 8.39 -0.49
C GLU A 72 -1.19 8.34 0.66
N ASP A 73 -2.49 8.29 0.34
CA ASP A 73 -3.51 8.12 1.36
C ASP A 73 -3.36 6.79 2.10
N CYS A 74 -3.05 5.72 1.37
CA CYS A 74 -2.81 4.41 1.96
C CYS A 74 -1.58 4.45 2.88
N ILE A 75 -0.51 5.11 2.46
CA ILE A 75 0.71 5.23 3.28
C ILE A 75 0.38 5.94 4.59
N ARG A 76 -0.37 7.03 4.54
CA ARG A 76 -0.75 7.75 5.76
C ARG A 76 -1.60 6.90 6.69
N ALA A 77 -2.55 6.16 6.13
CA ALA A 77 -3.42 5.30 6.93
C ALA A 77 -2.63 4.18 7.61
N VAL A 78 -1.73 3.53 6.88
CA VAL A 78 -0.90 2.45 7.43
C VAL A 78 0.09 3.00 8.44
N ASP A 79 0.69 4.16 8.17
CA ASP A 79 1.61 4.80 9.10
C ASP A 79 0.92 5.09 10.43
N THR A 80 -0.32 5.57 10.39
CA THR A 80 -1.12 5.78 11.58
C THR A 80 -1.34 4.47 12.34
N ALA A 81 -1.66 3.38 11.62
CA ALA A 81 -1.85 2.08 12.24
C ALA A 81 -0.57 1.57 12.91
N VAL A 82 0.58 1.75 12.26
CA VAL A 82 1.88 1.36 12.83
C VAL A 82 2.15 2.13 14.12
N HIS A 83 1.88 3.42 14.14
CA HIS A 83 2.10 4.23 15.34
C HIS A 83 1.18 3.82 16.49
N ARG A 84 -0.07 3.43 16.18
CA ARG A 84 -1.01 2.97 17.20
C ARG A 84 -0.56 1.67 17.85
N THR A 85 0.07 0.78 17.08
CA THR A 85 0.46 -0.53 17.59
C THR A 85 1.80 -0.52 18.32
N ARG A 86 2.50 0.60 18.31
CA ARG A 86 3.81 0.74 18.96
C ARG A 86 3.76 1.22 20.40
N VAL A 87 2.60 1.40 20.94
CA VAL A 87 2.47 1.90 22.32
C VAL A 87 2.78 0.84 23.36
#